data_4e6d5a86a4e9744f7acae45a76985bea
#
_entry.id   4e6d5a86a4e9744f7acae45a76985bea
#
_cell.length_a   1.000
_cell.length_b   1.000
_cell.length_c   1.000
_cell.angle_alpha   90.00
_cell.angle_beta   90.00
_cell.angle_gamma   90.00
#
_symmetry.space_group_name_H-M   'P 1'
#
loop_
_entity.id
_entity.type
_entity.pdbx_description
1 polymer ?
#
loop_
_entity_poly.entity_id
_entity_poly.type
_entity_poly.pdbx_seq_one_letter_code
_entity_poly.pdbx_strand_id
1 'polypeptide(L)'
;MFHPKRSLLSDLFACGGLVVAATCFGNAAVAQAVADAPQKAQVQQSGNSLSRVTYDIEYLASDELGGRKPGTPEMKLSEDHIIKAYREAGLVDPTDTGKYFQTFEVGSKKFVAEGSASLTLTGPNGEEITLEPSEQYSLLLGRNDFDVNAGLAFVGYGVSAESELNFDEYADMDVKGKVVVMIRREPQQKLAESVFDGQELSDWAYIATKARAARKAGAKAILLVNDGVTVEEEGDTLIPSDRFGQDNGSVPFMHIKRADFDEMLTQTPILTASGKKLNTIAEVEAQLDKELEPLSQTMKGWKVATKGKFKTGGIETSNIIGVIEGEGPNAHETIVVGAHYDHLGDGAYGSRARGNQRGLIHNGADDNATGTAAVMELARRFAARDKKPGRRIVFICFTAEEMGLLGARHYVENPTFPLEDTVAMINFDMIGWLRDDELTLYGWNTSAQFDKLFEAANTDFNLTLKKPEAGFGGSDHLPFNDKKIPNTFIHTGLTDTYHTPDDDFATIDCEGAVKVIDYTEAFMDQLCNTPKRPSYSYTGPFRLGINVATNEDEQLSITTVATKSIAQLAGLKADDVILKWGDEELKNRRDLRRVIRRDKGSTVTVKVRRGDEEVMINVKLVRPGEEDEA
;
A
#
# COMPACT_ATOMS: atom_id res chain seq x y z
N MET A 1 47.38 -19.88 60.05
CA MET A 1 47.02 -20.48 61.38
C MET A 1 45.52 -20.50 61.49
N PHE A 2 45.00 -21.70 61.61
CA PHE A 2 43.64 -22.05 62.16
C PHE A 2 42.35 -21.57 61.47
N HIS A 3 41.75 -22.49 60.73
CA HIS A 3 40.31 -22.81 60.72
C HIS A 3 39.81 -23.11 62.15
N PRO A 4 38.46 -23.07 62.50
CA PRO A 4 37.47 -23.93 61.90
C PRO A 4 35.98 -23.48 61.88
N LYS A 5 35.22 -24.08 60.95
CA LYS A 5 33.91 -24.82 61.06
C LYS A 5 32.63 -24.12 61.54
N ARG A 6 31.66 -24.16 60.59
CA ARG A 6 30.21 -24.61 60.72
C ARG A 6 29.23 -23.82 61.54
N SER A 7 28.19 -23.33 60.86
CA SER A 7 26.87 -23.96 61.06
C SER A 7 25.89 -23.59 59.96
N LEU A 8 25.29 -24.60 59.36
CA LEU A 8 24.08 -24.60 58.54
C LEU A 8 22.91 -24.08 59.38
N LEU A 9 22.16 -23.11 58.83
CA LEU A 9 20.72 -22.85 59.05
C LEU A 9 20.45 -21.37 58.82
N SER A 10 20.17 -20.99 57.57
CA SER A 10 19.42 -19.76 57.26
C SER A 10 19.14 -19.58 55.73
N ASP A 11 18.95 -20.67 54.98
CA ASP A 11 18.49 -20.58 53.60
C ASP A 11 17.07 -21.10 53.45
N LEU A 12 16.12 -20.33 53.94
CA LEU A 12 14.68 -20.63 53.72
C LEU A 12 13.78 -19.40 53.93
N PHE A 13 14.20 -18.22 53.48
CA PHE A 13 13.30 -17.05 53.44
C PHE A 13 13.70 -15.98 52.42
N ALA A 14 14.04 -16.37 51.17
CA ALA A 14 14.36 -15.39 50.12
C ALA A 14 13.59 -15.60 48.82
N CYS A 15 12.58 -16.47 48.77
CA CYS A 15 11.79 -16.71 47.56
C CYS A 15 10.35 -16.17 47.60
N GLY A 16 9.94 -15.51 48.67
CA GLY A 16 8.57 -14.99 48.80
C GLY A 16 8.32 -13.56 48.41
N GLY A 17 9.40 -12.77 48.12
CA GLY A 17 9.27 -11.34 47.90
C GLY A 17 9.20 -10.86 46.47
N LEU A 18 9.56 -11.69 45.49
CA LEU A 18 9.59 -11.27 44.08
C LEU A 18 8.31 -11.56 43.29
N VAL A 19 7.46 -12.47 43.78
CA VAL A 19 6.19 -12.83 43.12
C VAL A 19 5.07 -11.84 43.42
N VAL A 20 5.14 -11.12 44.57
CA VAL A 20 4.10 -10.14 44.96
C VAL A 20 4.27 -8.78 44.25
N ALA A 21 5.49 -8.41 43.81
CA ALA A 21 5.72 -7.15 43.11
C ALA A 21 5.27 -7.16 41.62
N ALA A 22 5.34 -8.33 40.97
CA ALA A 22 4.93 -8.46 39.55
C ALA A 22 3.40 -8.51 39.37
N THR A 23 2.66 -8.99 40.42
CA THR A 23 1.19 -9.01 40.37
C THR A 23 0.55 -7.68 40.74
N CYS A 24 1.27 -6.77 41.42
CA CYS A 24 0.74 -5.43 41.73
C CYS A 24 0.84 -4.45 40.56
N PHE A 25 1.84 -4.59 39.66
CA PHE A 25 1.93 -3.75 38.48
C PHE A 25 0.92 -4.13 37.39
N GLY A 26 0.64 -5.40 37.22
CA GLY A 26 -0.40 -5.88 36.29
C GLY A 26 -1.81 -5.45 36.71
N ASN A 27 -2.12 -5.43 38.00
CA ASN A 27 -3.44 -5.02 38.49
C ASN A 27 -3.65 -3.50 38.46
N ALA A 28 -2.61 -2.69 38.55
CA ALA A 28 -2.74 -1.24 38.41
C ALA A 28 -3.02 -0.80 36.96
N ALA A 29 -2.37 -1.42 35.97
CA ALA A 29 -2.63 -1.15 34.54
C ALA A 29 -4.01 -1.63 34.12
N VAL A 30 -4.45 -2.82 34.57
CA VAL A 30 -5.81 -3.35 34.32
C VAL A 30 -6.86 -2.52 35.05
N ALA A 31 -6.57 -2.04 36.28
CA ALA A 31 -7.49 -1.18 37.02
C ALA A 31 -7.60 0.22 36.38
N GLN A 32 -6.54 0.75 35.80
CA GLN A 32 -6.56 2.02 35.08
C GLN A 32 -7.31 1.90 33.75
N ALA A 33 -7.08 0.83 32.98
CA ALA A 33 -7.82 0.55 31.76
C ALA A 33 -9.34 0.33 31.99
N VAL A 34 -9.71 -0.30 33.12
CA VAL A 34 -11.13 -0.48 33.52
C VAL A 34 -11.75 0.81 34.06
N ALA A 35 -10.96 1.72 34.67
CA ALA A 35 -11.45 3.03 35.14
C ALA A 35 -11.61 4.05 34.02
N ASP A 36 -10.77 4.00 32.98
CA ASP A 36 -10.85 4.90 31.80
C ASP A 36 -11.93 4.48 30.80
N ALA A 37 -12.27 3.18 30.73
CA ALA A 37 -13.28 2.67 29.80
C ALA A 37 -14.68 3.33 29.93
N PRO A 38 -15.24 3.58 31.12
CA PRO A 38 -16.52 4.26 31.23
C PRO A 38 -16.47 5.76 30.86
N GLN A 39 -15.33 6.41 31.03
CA GLN A 39 -15.17 7.81 30.70
C GLN A 39 -15.03 8.03 29.18
N LYS A 40 -14.30 7.14 28.50
CA LYS A 40 -14.20 7.09 27.02
C LYS A 40 -15.53 6.72 26.36
N ALA A 41 -16.27 5.77 26.92
CA ALA A 41 -17.62 5.42 26.45
C ALA A 41 -18.63 6.58 26.62
N GLN A 42 -18.48 7.43 27.64
CA GLN A 42 -19.32 8.59 27.87
C GLN A 42 -19.06 9.72 26.86
N VAL A 43 -17.81 9.90 26.40
CA VAL A 43 -17.45 10.86 25.34
C VAL A 43 -18.07 10.46 24.00
N GLN A 44 -18.13 9.18 23.70
CA GLN A 44 -18.71 8.66 22.46
C GLN A 44 -20.23 8.92 22.34
N GLN A 45 -20.98 8.96 23.44
CA GLN A 45 -22.43 9.16 23.44
C GLN A 45 -22.90 10.60 23.69
N SER A 46 -22.17 11.41 24.46
CA SER A 46 -22.62 12.72 24.94
C SER A 46 -21.72 13.89 24.53
N GLY A 47 -20.58 13.64 23.89
CA GLY A 47 -19.67 14.66 23.41
C GLY A 47 -20.23 15.46 22.24
N ASN A 48 -19.70 16.68 22.00
CA ASN A 48 -19.93 17.38 20.75
C ASN A 48 -19.20 16.64 19.60
N SER A 49 -19.48 16.99 18.37
CA SER A 49 -18.89 16.37 17.18
C SER A 49 -17.35 16.35 17.22
N LEU A 50 -16.72 17.46 17.62
CA LEU A 50 -15.26 17.54 17.73
C LEU A 50 -14.71 16.48 18.69
N SER A 51 -15.30 16.32 19.88
CA SER A 51 -14.85 15.31 20.84
C SER A 51 -14.99 13.89 20.33
N ARG A 52 -16.10 13.58 19.61
CA ARG A 52 -16.30 12.24 19.03
C ARG A 52 -15.33 11.94 17.89
N VAL A 53 -15.21 12.87 16.96
CA VAL A 53 -14.29 12.75 15.81
C VAL A 53 -12.85 12.63 16.28
N THR A 54 -12.41 13.49 17.22
CA THR A 54 -11.08 13.40 17.82
C THR A 54 -10.83 12.04 18.45
N TYR A 55 -11.78 11.52 19.23
CA TYR A 55 -11.68 10.21 19.86
C TYR A 55 -11.60 9.08 18.84
N ASP A 56 -12.46 9.11 17.82
CA ASP A 56 -12.47 8.07 16.78
C ASP A 56 -11.17 8.04 15.99
N ILE A 57 -10.62 9.21 15.63
CA ILE A 57 -9.32 9.29 14.93
C ILE A 57 -8.18 8.80 15.84
N GLU A 58 -8.11 9.28 17.09
CA GLU A 58 -7.09 8.86 18.06
C GLU A 58 -7.10 7.34 18.28
N TYR A 59 -8.29 6.75 18.42
CA TYR A 59 -8.40 5.31 18.58
C TYR A 59 -8.01 4.55 17.33
N LEU A 60 -8.55 4.94 16.15
CA LEU A 60 -8.25 4.26 14.88
C LEU A 60 -6.78 4.39 14.47
N ALA A 61 -6.09 5.45 14.87
CA ALA A 61 -4.68 5.68 14.59
C ALA A 61 -3.75 5.21 15.74
N SER A 62 -4.25 4.41 16.70
CA SER A 62 -3.41 3.93 17.79
C SER A 62 -2.58 2.71 17.40
N ASP A 63 -1.40 2.57 18.00
CA ASP A 63 -0.51 1.41 17.83
C ASP A 63 -1.19 0.08 18.19
N GLU A 64 -2.23 0.12 19.05
CA GLU A 64 -3.01 -1.06 19.46
C GLU A 64 -3.68 -1.74 18.27
N LEU A 65 -4.02 -0.98 17.23
CA LEU A 65 -4.66 -1.49 16.02
C LEU A 65 -3.66 -1.96 14.96
N GLY A 66 -2.35 -1.95 15.26
CA GLY A 66 -1.31 -2.51 14.43
C GLY A 66 -1.28 -1.98 12.98
N GLY A 67 -1.75 -0.73 12.77
CA GLY A 67 -1.88 -0.13 11.44
C GLY A 67 -2.98 -0.76 10.59
N ARG A 68 -4.00 -1.35 11.18
CA ARG A 68 -5.26 -1.83 10.57
C ARG A 68 -5.08 -2.70 9.32
N LYS A 69 -4.08 -3.57 9.34
CA LYS A 69 -3.77 -4.46 8.21
C LYS A 69 -4.86 -5.51 8.00
N PRO A 70 -5.40 -5.68 6.78
CA PRO A 70 -6.42 -6.69 6.51
C PRO A 70 -6.02 -8.09 6.91
N GLY A 71 -6.93 -8.79 7.61
CA GLY A 71 -6.74 -10.18 8.06
C GLY A 71 -5.94 -10.36 9.34
N THR A 72 -5.59 -9.29 10.04
CA THR A 72 -4.92 -9.38 11.35
C THR A 72 -5.93 -9.36 12.51
N PRO A 73 -5.58 -9.91 13.67
CA PRO A 73 -6.42 -9.80 14.87
C PRO A 73 -6.64 -8.36 15.33
N GLU A 74 -5.64 -7.49 15.13
CA GLU A 74 -5.67 -6.08 15.52
C GLU A 74 -6.70 -5.29 14.69
N MET A 75 -6.86 -5.63 13.40
CA MET A 75 -7.88 -5.01 12.55
C MET A 75 -9.29 -5.23 13.08
N LYS A 76 -9.56 -6.35 13.78
CA LYS A 76 -10.87 -6.61 14.40
C LYS A 76 -11.25 -5.60 15.47
N LEU A 77 -10.30 -4.97 16.11
CA LEU A 77 -10.56 -3.89 17.07
C LEU A 77 -11.16 -2.67 16.37
N SER A 78 -10.69 -2.36 15.14
CA SER A 78 -11.28 -1.31 14.31
C SER A 78 -12.70 -1.68 13.87
N GLU A 79 -12.91 -2.93 13.43
CA GLU A 79 -14.22 -3.45 13.05
C GLU A 79 -15.22 -3.32 14.20
N ASP A 80 -14.84 -3.77 15.40
CA ASP A 80 -15.68 -3.70 16.59
C ASP A 80 -16.01 -2.25 16.99
N HIS A 81 -15.05 -1.33 16.85
CA HIS A 81 -15.25 0.09 17.11
C HIS A 81 -16.28 0.73 16.16
N ILE A 82 -16.16 0.48 14.86
CA ILE A 82 -17.08 0.99 13.83
C ILE A 82 -18.48 0.40 14.03
N ILE A 83 -18.57 -0.94 14.23
CA ILE A 83 -19.84 -1.62 14.44
C ILE A 83 -20.55 -1.11 15.70
N LYS A 84 -19.79 -0.88 16.77
CA LYS A 84 -20.31 -0.31 18.00
C LYS A 84 -20.95 1.06 17.73
N ALA A 85 -20.27 1.94 17.00
CA ALA A 85 -20.80 3.26 16.63
C ALA A 85 -22.09 3.16 15.80
N TYR A 86 -22.14 2.27 14.81
CA TYR A 86 -23.33 2.06 13.98
C TYR A 86 -24.50 1.51 14.80
N ARG A 87 -24.24 0.54 15.68
CA ARG A 87 -25.25 -0.07 16.56
C ARG A 87 -25.81 0.95 17.56
N GLU A 88 -24.93 1.74 18.19
CA GLU A 88 -25.34 2.77 19.17
C GLU A 88 -26.11 3.90 18.50
N ALA A 89 -25.79 4.26 17.26
CA ALA A 89 -26.54 5.20 16.45
C ALA A 89 -27.88 4.63 15.93
N GLY A 90 -28.09 3.32 16.00
CA GLY A 90 -29.34 2.69 15.56
C GLY A 90 -29.43 2.46 14.06
N LEU A 91 -28.31 2.35 13.36
CA LEU A 91 -28.29 1.99 11.94
C LEU A 91 -28.83 0.57 11.73
N VAL A 92 -29.47 0.35 10.59
CA VAL A 92 -29.92 -0.98 10.19
C VAL A 92 -28.75 -1.75 9.56
N ASP A 93 -28.61 -3.03 9.92
CA ASP A 93 -27.69 -3.97 9.27
C ASP A 93 -28.35 -4.52 7.98
N PRO A 94 -27.87 -4.19 6.78
CA PRO A 94 -28.48 -4.68 5.55
C PRO A 94 -27.95 -6.05 5.11
N THR A 95 -27.01 -6.64 5.87
CA THR A 95 -26.34 -7.89 5.48
C THR A 95 -27.03 -9.13 6.01
N ASP A 96 -28.10 -8.98 6.78
CA ASP A 96 -28.84 -10.07 7.46
C ASP A 96 -27.98 -10.93 8.39
N THR A 97 -26.73 -10.53 8.66
CA THR A 97 -25.81 -11.25 9.54
C THR A 97 -25.96 -10.86 11.01
N GLY A 98 -26.60 -9.74 11.29
CA GLY A 98 -26.64 -9.09 12.61
C GLY A 98 -25.28 -8.49 13.02
N LYS A 99 -24.34 -8.41 12.09
CA LYS A 99 -22.94 -8.01 12.35
C LYS A 99 -22.46 -6.86 11.48
N TYR A 100 -23.26 -6.33 10.57
CA TYR A 100 -22.90 -5.26 9.63
C TYR A 100 -21.80 -5.64 8.62
N PHE A 101 -21.39 -6.91 8.55
CA PHE A 101 -20.30 -7.39 7.71
C PHE A 101 -20.76 -7.80 6.32
N GLN A 102 -20.09 -7.29 5.31
CA GLN A 102 -20.04 -7.86 3.98
C GLN A 102 -18.69 -8.54 3.81
N THR A 103 -18.60 -9.81 4.17
CA THR A 103 -17.37 -10.60 4.23
C THR A 103 -17.02 -11.18 2.86
N PHE A 104 -15.74 -11.14 2.50
CA PHE A 104 -15.19 -11.72 1.28
C PHE A 104 -13.70 -12.05 1.45
N GLU A 105 -13.16 -12.80 0.51
CA GLU A 105 -11.73 -13.11 0.50
C GLU A 105 -10.99 -12.18 -0.47
N VAL A 106 -9.90 -11.60 -0.01
CA VAL A 106 -8.99 -10.79 -0.82
C VAL A 106 -7.67 -11.52 -1.03
N GLY A 107 -7.12 -11.39 -2.23
CA GLY A 107 -5.82 -11.94 -2.59
C GLY A 107 -5.77 -13.46 -2.50
N SER A 108 -5.46 -14.11 -3.58
CA SER A 108 -5.05 -15.51 -3.50
C SER A 108 -3.57 -15.56 -3.16
N LYS A 109 -3.21 -15.41 -1.89
CA LYS A 109 -1.84 -15.70 -1.46
C LYS A 109 -1.67 -17.22 -1.36
N LYS A 110 -0.61 -17.70 -1.97
CA LYS A 110 -0.14 -19.06 -1.70
C LYS A 110 0.65 -19.04 -0.41
N PHE A 111 0.19 -19.77 0.56
CA PHE A 111 0.87 -19.96 1.85
C PHE A 111 1.53 -21.33 1.87
N VAL A 112 2.65 -21.44 2.56
CA VAL A 112 3.20 -22.75 2.89
C VAL A 112 2.20 -23.48 3.79
N ALA A 113 1.75 -24.66 3.38
CA ALA A 113 0.86 -25.45 4.22
C ALA A 113 1.62 -25.82 5.51
N GLU A 114 0.98 -25.58 6.65
CA GLU A 114 1.57 -25.82 7.97
C GLU A 114 2.16 -27.24 8.06
N GLY A 115 3.37 -27.36 8.60
CA GLY A 115 4.10 -28.63 8.73
C GLY A 115 4.55 -29.25 7.40
N SER A 116 4.36 -28.58 6.25
CA SER A 116 4.75 -29.14 4.95
C SER A 116 6.17 -28.75 4.50
N ALA A 117 6.72 -27.68 5.06
CA ALA A 117 8.07 -27.24 4.71
C ALA A 117 9.11 -27.97 5.55
N SER A 118 10.21 -28.38 4.89
CA SER A 118 11.39 -28.90 5.58
C SER A 118 12.65 -28.50 4.84
N LEU A 119 13.72 -28.33 5.60
CA LEU A 119 15.07 -28.07 5.09
C LEU A 119 16.07 -28.90 5.88
N THR A 120 16.76 -29.81 5.19
CA THR A 120 17.78 -30.69 5.77
C THR A 120 19.07 -30.51 4.98
N LEU A 121 20.16 -30.31 5.70
CA LEU A 121 21.53 -30.24 5.18
C LEU A 121 22.21 -31.58 5.47
N THR A 122 22.86 -32.16 4.47
CA THR A 122 23.69 -33.35 4.67
C THR A 122 25.14 -32.96 4.43
N GLY A 123 25.98 -33.12 5.42
CA GLY A 123 27.39 -32.75 5.39
C GLY A 123 28.29 -33.79 4.72
N PRO A 124 29.60 -33.46 4.57
CA PRO A 124 30.58 -34.31 3.87
C PRO A 124 30.76 -35.68 4.49
N ASN A 125 30.52 -35.82 5.79
CA ASN A 125 30.68 -37.07 6.52
C ASN A 125 29.37 -37.86 6.64
N GLY A 126 28.29 -37.36 6.00
CA GLY A 126 26.96 -37.98 6.02
C GLY A 126 26.10 -37.60 7.21
N GLU A 127 26.52 -36.64 8.04
CA GLU A 127 25.68 -36.05 9.09
C GLU A 127 24.49 -35.27 8.50
N GLU A 128 23.33 -35.44 9.09
CA GLU A 128 22.12 -34.73 8.70
C GLU A 128 21.75 -33.69 9.76
N ILE A 129 21.53 -32.44 9.33
CA ILE A 129 21.09 -31.31 10.13
C ILE A 129 19.76 -30.87 9.58
N THR A 130 18.68 -31.09 10.32
CA THR A 130 17.36 -30.57 9.96
C THR A 130 17.17 -29.25 10.67
N LEU A 131 16.89 -28.20 9.88
CA LEU A 131 16.67 -26.85 10.39
C LEU A 131 15.18 -26.66 10.75
N GLU A 132 14.94 -25.97 11.87
CA GLU A 132 13.60 -25.71 12.37
C GLU A 132 12.97 -24.48 11.69
N PRO A 133 11.73 -24.61 11.16
CA PRO A 133 11.03 -23.50 10.54
C PRO A 133 10.82 -22.34 11.52
N SER A 134 10.95 -21.11 11.04
CA SER A 134 10.82 -19.85 11.76
C SER A 134 11.88 -19.57 12.83
N GLU A 135 12.65 -20.58 13.25
CA GLU A 135 13.76 -20.43 14.19
C GLU A 135 15.11 -20.38 13.48
N GLN A 136 15.37 -21.33 12.59
CA GLN A 136 16.62 -21.46 11.86
C GLN A 136 16.49 -21.15 10.37
N TYR A 137 15.30 -21.29 9.79
CA TYR A 137 15.06 -20.84 8.42
C TYR A 137 13.65 -20.26 8.21
N SER A 138 13.51 -19.41 7.19
CA SER A 138 12.25 -18.94 6.64
C SER A 138 12.19 -19.15 5.13
N LEU A 139 11.00 -19.44 4.58
CA LEU A 139 10.79 -19.51 3.13
C LEU A 139 10.32 -18.13 2.64
N LEU A 140 11.14 -17.48 1.82
CA LEU A 140 10.88 -16.12 1.33
C LEU A 140 10.07 -16.10 0.04
N LEU A 141 10.42 -16.95 -0.93
CA LEU A 141 9.80 -16.99 -2.25
C LEU A 141 9.53 -18.43 -2.67
N GLY A 142 8.40 -18.64 -3.32
CA GLY A 142 7.99 -19.92 -3.90
C GLY A 142 6.52 -19.86 -4.28
N ARG A 143 6.14 -20.54 -5.36
CA ARG A 143 4.74 -20.52 -5.88
C ARG A 143 4.10 -21.87 -5.99
N ASN A 144 4.90 -22.88 -6.20
CA ASN A 144 4.44 -24.24 -6.46
C ASN A 144 5.09 -25.18 -5.46
N ASP A 145 4.42 -26.28 -5.23
CA ASP A 145 5.01 -27.38 -4.49
C ASP A 145 6.38 -27.69 -5.05
N PHE A 146 7.32 -27.94 -4.18
CA PHE A 146 8.68 -28.27 -4.55
C PHE A 146 9.23 -29.42 -3.69
N ASP A 147 10.11 -30.20 -4.31
CA ASP A 147 10.90 -31.24 -3.68
C ASP A 147 12.26 -31.23 -4.36
N VAL A 148 13.26 -30.71 -3.66
CA VAL A 148 14.61 -30.52 -4.17
C VAL A 148 15.58 -31.32 -3.28
N ASN A 149 16.39 -32.16 -3.92
CA ASN A 149 17.54 -32.83 -3.28
C ASN A 149 18.74 -32.68 -4.22
N ALA A 150 19.66 -31.83 -3.86
CA ALA A 150 20.75 -31.44 -4.75
C ALA A 150 22.02 -31.04 -3.99
N GLY A 151 23.16 -31.07 -4.69
CA GLY A 151 24.42 -30.54 -4.18
C GLY A 151 24.37 -29.03 -3.95
N LEU A 152 25.21 -28.54 -3.05
CA LEU A 152 25.30 -27.12 -2.66
C LEU A 152 26.46 -26.43 -3.38
N ALA A 153 26.25 -25.17 -3.76
CA ALA A 153 27.30 -24.28 -4.26
C ALA A 153 27.21 -22.93 -3.55
N PHE A 154 28.32 -22.35 -3.20
CA PHE A 154 28.42 -20.98 -2.71
C PHE A 154 28.63 -20.03 -3.90
N VAL A 155 27.92 -18.90 -3.95
CA VAL A 155 27.96 -17.92 -5.03
C VAL A 155 28.10 -16.49 -4.50
N GLY A 156 28.99 -16.29 -3.52
CA GLY A 156 29.24 -14.96 -2.96
C GLY A 156 27.98 -14.23 -2.55
N TYR A 157 27.78 -13.04 -3.06
CA TYR A 157 26.54 -12.26 -2.92
C TYR A 157 25.48 -12.60 -3.98
N GLY A 158 25.78 -13.48 -4.93
CA GLY A 158 24.87 -13.84 -6.03
C GLY A 158 24.68 -12.73 -7.07
N VAL A 159 25.67 -11.89 -7.26
CA VAL A 159 25.69 -10.82 -8.26
C VAL A 159 26.04 -11.38 -9.64
N SER A 160 25.34 -10.92 -10.69
CA SER A 160 25.64 -11.21 -12.08
C SER A 160 25.56 -9.89 -12.87
N ALA A 161 26.65 -9.14 -12.85
CA ALA A 161 26.78 -7.77 -13.38
C ALA A 161 28.01 -7.65 -14.30
N GLU A 162 28.28 -8.67 -15.12
CA GLU A 162 29.46 -8.70 -16.01
C GLU A 162 29.54 -7.50 -16.94
N SER A 163 28.43 -7.13 -17.57
CA SER A 163 28.40 -6.04 -18.54
C SER A 163 28.50 -4.65 -17.91
N GLU A 164 28.02 -4.49 -16.68
CA GLU A 164 27.94 -3.21 -15.98
C GLU A 164 29.13 -2.97 -15.05
N LEU A 165 29.55 -3.99 -14.33
CA LEU A 165 30.52 -3.87 -13.24
C LEU A 165 31.78 -4.74 -13.46
N ASN A 166 31.82 -5.54 -14.53
CA ASN A 166 32.84 -6.57 -14.76
C ASN A 166 32.95 -7.53 -13.54
N PHE A 167 31.80 -7.88 -12.95
CA PHE A 167 31.70 -8.71 -11.77
C PHE A 167 30.53 -9.70 -11.92
N ASP A 168 30.83 -10.99 -12.04
CA ASP A 168 29.83 -12.05 -12.15
C ASP A 168 30.21 -13.28 -11.32
N GLU A 169 29.49 -13.53 -10.26
CA GLU A 169 29.71 -14.66 -9.35
C GLU A 169 29.19 -15.99 -9.91
N TYR A 170 28.63 -15.99 -11.11
CA TYR A 170 28.17 -17.20 -11.81
C TYR A 170 29.05 -17.56 -13.02
N ALA A 171 29.95 -16.69 -13.48
CA ALA A 171 30.68 -16.84 -14.75
C ALA A 171 31.41 -18.17 -14.89
N ASP A 172 32.14 -18.61 -13.85
CA ASP A 172 32.93 -19.85 -13.85
C ASP A 172 32.28 -20.99 -13.02
N MET A 173 30.95 -20.88 -12.78
CA MET A 173 30.21 -21.78 -11.92
C MET A 173 29.12 -22.58 -12.64
N ASP A 174 29.24 -23.89 -12.67
CA ASP A 174 28.10 -24.75 -13.03
C ASP A 174 27.19 -24.94 -11.79
N VAL A 175 26.17 -24.07 -11.68
CA VAL A 175 25.14 -24.17 -10.63
C VAL A 175 23.87 -24.86 -11.12
N LYS A 176 23.83 -25.29 -12.38
CA LYS A 176 22.67 -25.96 -12.96
C LYS A 176 22.29 -27.20 -12.17
N GLY A 177 21.06 -27.22 -11.68
CA GLY A 177 20.55 -28.33 -10.90
C GLY A 177 21.01 -28.41 -9.45
N LYS A 178 21.79 -27.43 -8.95
CA LYS A 178 22.24 -27.33 -7.56
C LYS A 178 21.38 -26.38 -6.76
N VAL A 179 21.51 -26.45 -5.44
CA VAL A 179 21.10 -25.38 -4.52
C VAL A 179 22.27 -24.41 -4.42
N VAL A 180 21.98 -23.12 -4.47
CA VAL A 180 22.98 -22.07 -4.25
C VAL A 180 22.79 -21.42 -2.90
N VAL A 181 23.90 -21.12 -2.20
CA VAL A 181 23.89 -20.27 -1.00
C VAL A 181 24.57 -18.95 -1.33
N MET A 182 23.97 -17.83 -0.88
CA MET A 182 24.48 -16.49 -1.14
C MET A 182 24.30 -15.58 0.07
N ILE A 183 25.12 -14.54 0.12
CA ILE A 183 25.07 -13.49 1.14
C ILE A 183 24.02 -12.43 0.74
N ARG A 184 23.29 -11.92 1.72
CA ARG A 184 22.33 -10.82 1.57
C ARG A 184 23.06 -9.53 1.16
N ARG A 185 22.31 -8.55 0.57
CA ARG A 185 22.83 -7.27 0.07
C ARG A 185 23.96 -7.45 -0.98
N GLU A 186 25.06 -6.70 -0.87
CA GLU A 186 26.14 -6.62 -1.87
C GLU A 186 27.50 -6.36 -1.21
N PRO A 187 28.62 -6.55 -1.90
CA PRO A 187 29.93 -6.24 -1.33
C PRO A 187 30.15 -4.73 -1.19
N GLN A 188 31.15 -4.36 -0.35
CA GLN A 188 31.63 -2.99 -0.15
C GLN A 188 30.57 -1.98 0.34
N GLN A 189 29.52 -2.41 1.03
CA GLN A 189 28.40 -1.58 1.49
C GLN A 189 28.82 -0.35 2.33
N LYS A 190 29.96 -0.40 3.00
CA LYS A 190 30.48 0.70 3.84
C LYS A 190 31.43 1.63 3.10
N LEU A 191 31.74 1.35 1.83
CA LEU A 191 32.69 2.13 1.04
C LEU A 191 31.94 3.16 0.18
N ALA A 192 32.22 4.44 0.41
CA ALA A 192 31.60 5.52 -0.36
C ALA A 192 31.96 5.51 -1.86
N GLU A 193 33.11 4.90 -2.22
CA GLU A 193 33.62 4.79 -3.59
C GLU A 193 33.34 3.39 -4.19
N SER A 194 32.41 2.62 -3.60
CA SER A 194 32.05 1.32 -4.14
C SER A 194 31.45 1.43 -5.53
N VAL A 195 31.76 0.46 -6.40
CA VAL A 195 31.15 0.32 -7.73
C VAL A 195 29.67 -0.09 -7.66
N PHE A 196 29.18 -0.46 -6.46
CA PHE A 196 27.80 -0.79 -6.16
C PHE A 196 27.04 0.42 -5.56
N ASP A 197 27.12 1.58 -6.22
CA ASP A 197 26.44 2.84 -5.84
C ASP A 197 26.89 3.44 -4.48
N GLY A 198 28.12 3.12 -4.05
CA GLY A 198 28.70 3.70 -2.84
C GLY A 198 28.09 3.11 -1.57
N GLN A 199 27.50 3.98 -0.73
CA GLN A 199 26.83 3.55 0.52
C GLN A 199 25.33 3.31 0.36
N GLU A 200 24.75 3.65 -0.79
CA GLU A 200 23.37 3.31 -1.14
C GLU A 200 23.31 1.87 -1.67
N LEU A 201 22.17 1.20 -1.52
CA LEU A 201 22.00 -0.15 -2.05
C LEU A 201 21.72 -0.10 -3.55
N SER A 202 22.56 -0.77 -4.34
CA SER A 202 22.36 -0.92 -5.78
C SER A 202 21.25 -1.94 -6.11
N ASP A 203 20.88 -2.02 -7.39
CA ASP A 203 19.90 -3.02 -7.86
C ASP A 203 20.33 -4.47 -7.59
N TRP A 204 21.61 -4.72 -7.41
CA TRP A 204 22.17 -6.06 -7.16
C TRP A 204 21.96 -6.54 -5.70
N ALA A 205 21.71 -5.62 -4.78
CA ALA A 205 21.39 -5.94 -3.39
C ALA A 205 20.01 -6.58 -3.20
N TYR A 206 19.08 -6.36 -4.15
CA TYR A 206 17.70 -6.78 -3.99
C TYR A 206 17.50 -8.29 -4.19
N ILE A 207 16.73 -8.91 -3.29
CA ILE A 207 16.41 -10.35 -3.32
C ILE A 207 15.80 -10.79 -4.65
N ALA A 208 14.93 -9.97 -5.26
CA ALA A 208 14.32 -10.28 -6.55
C ALA A 208 15.36 -10.36 -7.69
N THR A 209 16.37 -9.48 -7.68
CA THR A 209 17.48 -9.50 -8.65
C THR A 209 18.34 -10.74 -8.47
N LYS A 210 18.70 -11.07 -7.22
CA LYS A 210 19.45 -12.29 -6.87
C LYS A 210 18.71 -13.57 -7.27
N ALA A 211 17.41 -13.65 -6.98
CA ALA A 211 16.56 -14.77 -7.38
C ALA A 211 16.52 -14.95 -8.91
N ARG A 212 16.45 -13.84 -9.65
CA ARG A 212 16.46 -13.85 -11.12
C ARG A 212 17.81 -14.34 -11.67
N ALA A 213 18.94 -13.89 -11.10
CA ALA A 213 20.27 -14.31 -11.49
C ALA A 213 20.48 -15.82 -11.25
N ALA A 214 20.17 -16.31 -10.05
CA ALA A 214 20.27 -17.73 -9.70
C ALA A 214 19.41 -18.63 -10.60
N ARG A 215 18.17 -18.20 -10.88
CA ARG A 215 17.27 -18.92 -11.80
C ARG A 215 17.84 -18.96 -13.23
N LYS A 216 18.34 -17.83 -13.73
CA LYS A 216 18.98 -17.76 -15.07
C LYS A 216 20.18 -18.69 -15.16
N ALA A 217 20.95 -18.82 -14.08
CA ALA A 217 22.07 -19.76 -13.99
C ALA A 217 21.64 -21.21 -13.81
N GLY A 218 20.35 -21.51 -13.59
CA GLY A 218 19.80 -22.86 -13.50
C GLY A 218 19.78 -23.48 -12.11
N ALA A 219 19.91 -22.70 -11.06
CA ALA A 219 19.76 -23.17 -9.69
C ALA A 219 18.39 -23.77 -9.42
N LYS A 220 18.30 -24.79 -8.56
CA LYS A 220 17.07 -25.48 -8.16
C LYS A 220 16.43 -24.88 -6.92
N ALA A 221 17.21 -24.31 -6.02
CA ALA A 221 16.76 -23.58 -4.85
C ALA A 221 17.88 -22.61 -4.41
N ILE A 222 17.52 -21.66 -3.55
CA ILE A 222 18.42 -20.63 -3.04
C ILE A 222 18.35 -20.63 -1.51
N LEU A 223 19.51 -20.56 -0.87
CA LEU A 223 19.69 -20.24 0.54
C LEU A 223 20.31 -18.84 0.63
N LEU A 224 19.72 -17.96 1.42
CA LEU A 224 20.25 -16.64 1.76
C LEU A 224 20.84 -16.69 3.16
N VAL A 225 21.94 -15.99 3.39
CA VAL A 225 22.48 -15.74 4.73
C VAL A 225 22.68 -14.25 4.92
N ASN A 226 22.52 -13.76 6.17
CA ASN A 226 22.70 -12.34 6.45
C ASN A 226 24.15 -11.89 6.21
N ASP A 227 24.32 -10.72 5.64
CA ASP A 227 25.58 -9.99 5.57
C ASP A 227 25.95 -9.36 6.93
N GLY A 228 27.21 -8.93 7.06
CA GLY A 228 27.73 -8.37 8.30
C GLY A 228 27.06 -7.07 8.72
N VAL A 229 26.68 -6.22 7.76
CA VAL A 229 25.99 -4.95 8.03
C VAL A 229 24.60 -5.22 8.61
N THR A 230 23.86 -6.16 8.00
CA THR A 230 22.55 -6.58 8.53
C THR A 230 22.67 -7.13 9.95
N VAL A 231 23.69 -7.97 10.21
CA VAL A 231 23.87 -8.54 11.56
C VAL A 231 24.23 -7.48 12.61
N GLU A 232 25.01 -6.48 12.24
CA GLU A 232 25.30 -5.34 13.13
C GLU A 232 24.07 -4.49 13.44
N GLU A 233 23.18 -4.27 12.47
CA GLU A 233 22.00 -3.41 12.59
C GLU A 233 20.79 -4.12 13.21
N GLU A 234 20.53 -5.37 12.80
CA GLU A 234 19.28 -6.09 13.06
C GLU A 234 19.50 -7.41 13.85
N GLY A 235 20.76 -7.81 14.07
CA GLY A 235 21.11 -9.15 14.54
C GLY A 235 21.01 -10.20 13.44
N ASP A 236 21.36 -11.47 13.76
CA ASP A 236 21.17 -12.60 12.83
C ASP A 236 19.71 -13.06 12.82
N THR A 237 18.80 -12.15 12.42
CA THR A 237 17.36 -12.39 12.36
C THR A 237 16.93 -12.92 10.99
N LEU A 238 15.91 -13.76 10.97
CA LEU A 238 15.30 -14.23 9.73
C LEU A 238 14.33 -13.19 9.18
N ILE A 239 14.31 -13.03 7.87
CA ILE A 239 13.28 -12.25 7.18
C ILE A 239 11.96 -13.05 7.28
N PRO A 240 10.85 -12.45 7.74
CA PRO A 240 9.56 -13.12 7.80
C PRO A 240 9.08 -13.62 6.43
N SER A 241 8.44 -14.79 6.39
CA SER A 241 8.00 -15.43 5.13
C SER A 241 6.87 -14.71 4.41
N ASP A 242 6.16 -13.83 5.08
CA ASP A 242 5.04 -13.03 4.55
C ASP A 242 5.48 -11.67 3.96
N ARG A 243 6.75 -11.27 4.18
CA ARG A 243 7.28 -9.96 3.76
C ARG A 243 7.41 -9.79 2.24
N PHE A 244 7.55 -10.87 1.50
CA PHE A 244 7.68 -10.82 0.05
C PHE A 244 6.37 -11.21 -0.62
N GLY A 245 5.90 -10.33 -1.51
CA GLY A 245 4.76 -10.62 -2.37
C GLY A 245 5.01 -11.81 -3.30
N GLN A 246 4.00 -12.19 -4.07
CA GLN A 246 4.10 -13.29 -5.03
C GLN A 246 5.12 -12.97 -6.12
N ASP A 247 6.23 -13.70 -6.19
CA ASP A 247 7.12 -13.65 -7.34
C ASP A 247 6.65 -14.63 -8.43
N ASN A 248 6.59 -14.12 -9.66
CA ASN A 248 6.11 -14.84 -10.84
C ASN A 248 7.18 -15.80 -11.39
N GLY A 249 7.46 -16.91 -10.69
CA GLY A 249 8.27 -18.01 -11.23
C GLY A 249 9.68 -18.12 -10.68
N SER A 250 9.96 -17.65 -9.46
CA SER A 250 11.23 -17.94 -8.78
C SER A 250 11.34 -19.38 -8.33
N VAL A 251 12.60 -19.84 -8.24
CA VAL A 251 12.95 -21.08 -7.54
C VAL A 251 12.70 -20.92 -6.04
N PRO A 252 12.51 -22.01 -5.26
CA PRO A 252 12.38 -21.94 -3.82
C PRO A 252 13.54 -21.13 -3.21
N PHE A 253 13.23 -20.11 -2.43
CA PHE A 253 14.19 -19.20 -1.85
C PHE A 253 13.99 -19.13 -0.34
N MET A 254 14.96 -19.63 0.39
CA MET A 254 14.93 -19.70 1.85
C MET A 254 16.01 -18.82 2.45
N HIS A 255 15.73 -18.25 3.61
CA HIS A 255 16.70 -17.55 4.44
C HIS A 255 17.07 -18.44 5.61
N ILE A 256 18.35 -18.69 5.82
CA ILE A 256 18.89 -19.45 6.96
C ILE A 256 19.73 -18.53 7.84
N LYS A 257 19.92 -18.94 9.09
CA LYS A 257 20.81 -18.22 10.00
C LYS A 257 22.24 -18.22 9.47
N ARG A 258 22.93 -17.09 9.59
CA ARG A 258 24.35 -16.96 9.27
C ARG A 258 25.21 -17.93 10.09
N ALA A 259 24.86 -18.09 11.38
CA ALA A 259 25.55 -18.98 12.28
C ALA A 259 25.54 -20.44 11.79
N ASP A 260 24.40 -20.93 11.25
CA ASP A 260 24.31 -22.29 10.71
C ASP A 260 25.22 -22.48 9.49
N PHE A 261 25.35 -21.45 8.63
CA PHE A 261 26.27 -21.54 7.49
C PHE A 261 27.73 -21.36 7.89
N ASP A 262 28.07 -20.55 8.89
CA ASP A 262 29.42 -20.45 9.44
C ASP A 262 29.88 -21.79 10.01
N GLU A 263 29.01 -22.59 10.64
CA GLU A 263 29.33 -23.95 11.09
C GLU A 263 29.69 -24.86 9.90
N MET A 264 28.93 -24.75 8.79
CA MET A 264 29.27 -25.50 7.55
C MET A 264 30.65 -25.11 7.00
N LEU A 265 31.03 -23.83 7.07
CA LEU A 265 32.33 -23.34 6.61
C LEU A 265 33.49 -23.85 7.45
N THR A 266 33.30 -24.20 8.71
CA THR A 266 34.35 -24.86 9.52
C THR A 266 34.74 -26.22 8.94
N GLN A 267 33.79 -26.93 8.33
CA GLN A 267 34.04 -28.24 7.72
C GLN A 267 34.49 -28.11 6.25
N THR A 268 33.94 -27.14 5.53
CA THR A 268 34.23 -26.90 4.11
C THR A 268 34.46 -25.41 3.85
N PRO A 269 35.69 -24.91 4.12
CA PRO A 269 36.02 -23.49 3.97
C PRO A 269 35.96 -23.04 2.52
N ILE A 270 35.63 -21.76 2.32
CA ILE A 270 35.81 -21.10 1.03
C ILE A 270 37.31 -20.89 0.78
N LEU A 271 37.73 -21.17 -0.42
CA LEU A 271 39.14 -21.04 -0.82
C LEU A 271 39.32 -19.83 -1.73
N THR A 272 40.29 -18.97 -1.41
CA THR A 272 40.74 -17.94 -2.35
C THR A 272 41.57 -18.55 -3.49
N ALA A 273 41.84 -17.80 -4.55
CA ALA A 273 42.73 -18.23 -5.64
C ALA A 273 44.16 -18.60 -5.14
N SER A 274 44.62 -17.97 -4.06
CA SER A 274 45.91 -18.31 -3.42
C SER A 274 45.85 -19.51 -2.48
N GLY A 275 44.69 -20.15 -2.31
CA GLY A 275 44.48 -21.29 -1.43
C GLY A 275 44.30 -20.94 0.05
N LYS A 276 44.13 -19.68 0.41
CA LYS A 276 43.76 -19.26 1.77
C LYS A 276 42.36 -19.79 2.09
N LYS A 277 42.21 -20.38 3.28
CA LYS A 277 40.94 -20.88 3.80
C LYS A 277 40.17 -19.76 4.52
N LEU A 278 38.90 -19.59 4.18
CA LEU A 278 37.97 -18.69 4.83
C LEU A 278 36.89 -19.54 5.50
N ASN A 279 36.83 -19.50 6.82
CA ASN A 279 36.04 -20.42 7.64
C ASN A 279 34.76 -19.77 8.17
N THR A 280 34.54 -18.46 7.90
CA THR A 280 33.34 -17.72 8.30
C THR A 280 32.92 -16.79 7.19
N ILE A 281 31.65 -16.43 7.18
CA ILE A 281 31.11 -15.41 6.26
C ILE A 281 31.82 -14.06 6.45
N ALA A 282 32.17 -13.68 7.69
CA ALA A 282 32.94 -12.45 7.94
C ALA A 282 34.29 -12.43 7.22
N GLU A 283 35.00 -13.56 7.19
CA GLU A 283 36.27 -13.67 6.45
C GLU A 283 36.06 -13.62 4.93
N VAL A 284 34.93 -14.19 4.44
CA VAL A 284 34.53 -14.15 3.03
C VAL A 284 34.19 -12.73 2.60
N GLU A 285 33.36 -12.04 3.37
CA GLU A 285 32.99 -10.63 3.13
C GLU A 285 34.23 -9.73 3.10
N ALA A 286 35.10 -9.83 4.11
CA ALA A 286 36.32 -9.04 4.16
C ALA A 286 37.25 -9.28 2.96
N GLN A 287 37.27 -10.51 2.42
CA GLN A 287 38.04 -10.85 1.23
C GLN A 287 37.39 -10.27 -0.05
N LEU A 288 36.05 -10.41 -0.20
CA LEU A 288 35.29 -9.86 -1.32
C LEU A 288 35.35 -8.33 -1.34
N ASP A 289 35.19 -7.67 -0.18
CA ASP A 289 35.25 -6.21 -0.06
C ASP A 289 36.62 -5.66 -0.46
N LYS A 290 37.68 -6.41 -0.17
CA LYS A 290 39.06 -6.00 -0.45
C LYS A 290 39.46 -6.17 -1.90
N GLU A 291 39.14 -7.32 -2.51
CA GLU A 291 39.71 -7.73 -3.82
C GLU A 291 38.66 -7.63 -4.95
N LEU A 292 37.38 -7.64 -4.62
CA LEU A 292 36.24 -7.64 -5.54
C LEU A 292 36.39 -8.71 -6.64
N GLU A 293 36.88 -9.89 -6.24
CA GLU A 293 37.01 -11.07 -7.10
C GLU A 293 36.01 -12.14 -6.64
N PRO A 294 35.27 -12.80 -7.56
CA PRO A 294 34.32 -13.87 -7.21
C PRO A 294 34.97 -15.00 -6.40
N LEU A 295 34.32 -15.41 -5.32
CA LEU A 295 34.74 -16.52 -4.47
C LEU A 295 33.86 -17.76 -4.61
N SER A 296 33.11 -17.84 -5.70
CA SER A 296 32.14 -18.89 -5.95
C SER A 296 32.79 -20.28 -6.06
N GLN A 297 32.21 -21.26 -5.37
CA GLN A 297 32.72 -22.65 -5.43
C GLN A 297 31.66 -23.69 -5.08
N THR A 298 31.85 -24.91 -5.56
CA THR A 298 31.03 -26.05 -5.14
C THR A 298 31.41 -26.47 -3.70
N MET A 299 30.40 -26.55 -2.83
CA MET A 299 30.54 -27.06 -1.46
C MET A 299 30.61 -28.58 -1.48
N LYS A 300 31.83 -29.13 -1.63
CA LYS A 300 32.03 -30.55 -1.83
C LYS A 300 31.50 -31.38 -0.66
N GLY A 301 30.71 -32.40 -0.96
CA GLY A 301 30.09 -33.29 0.03
C GLY A 301 28.77 -32.79 0.62
N TRP A 302 28.48 -31.50 0.52
CA TRP A 302 27.22 -30.94 1.01
C TRP A 302 26.07 -31.16 0.03
N LYS A 303 24.94 -31.58 0.59
CA LYS A 303 23.65 -31.70 -0.11
C LYS A 303 22.56 -30.99 0.69
N VAL A 304 21.58 -30.49 -0.02
CA VAL A 304 20.39 -29.86 0.54
C VAL A 304 19.16 -30.61 0.08
N ALA A 305 18.38 -31.10 1.02
CA ALA A 305 17.04 -31.63 0.79
C ALA A 305 16.02 -30.65 1.34
N THR A 306 15.16 -30.13 0.48
CA THR A 306 14.10 -29.20 0.88
C THR A 306 12.83 -29.49 0.12
N LYS A 307 11.70 -29.42 0.82
CA LYS A 307 10.36 -29.58 0.24
C LYS A 307 9.40 -28.60 0.85
N GLY A 308 8.33 -28.31 0.14
CA GLY A 308 7.22 -27.51 0.63
C GLY A 308 5.99 -27.67 -0.23
N LYS A 309 4.84 -27.67 0.40
CA LYS A 309 3.54 -27.63 -0.27
C LYS A 309 2.90 -26.28 -0.03
N PHE A 310 2.28 -25.74 -1.06
CA PHE A 310 1.54 -24.50 -0.98
C PHE A 310 0.03 -24.78 -1.01
N LYS A 311 -0.69 -24.11 -0.13
CA LYS A 311 -2.14 -23.98 -0.25
C LYS A 311 -2.48 -22.56 -0.69
N THR A 312 -3.50 -22.42 -1.51
CA THR A 312 -4.07 -21.13 -1.84
C THR A 312 -5.06 -20.79 -0.74
N GLY A 313 -4.95 -19.61 -0.16
CA GLY A 313 -5.92 -19.07 0.78
C GLY A 313 -6.04 -17.57 0.52
N GLY A 314 -7.27 -17.06 0.61
CA GLY A 314 -7.53 -15.63 0.68
C GLY A 314 -7.36 -15.13 2.12
N ILE A 315 -7.19 -13.84 2.26
CA ILE A 315 -7.37 -13.14 3.52
C ILE A 315 -8.85 -12.82 3.63
N GLU A 316 -9.53 -13.39 4.62
CA GLU A 316 -10.91 -13.01 4.91
C GLU A 316 -10.91 -11.60 5.51
N THR A 317 -11.74 -10.73 4.96
CA THR A 317 -11.91 -9.35 5.40
C THR A 317 -13.33 -8.88 5.09
N SER A 318 -13.77 -7.74 5.63
CA SER A 318 -15.17 -7.33 5.53
C SER A 318 -15.31 -5.83 5.31
N ASN A 319 -16.16 -5.43 4.38
CA ASN A 319 -16.75 -4.09 4.44
C ASN A 319 -17.73 -4.03 5.62
N ILE A 320 -17.82 -2.88 6.30
CA ILE A 320 -18.76 -2.66 7.38
C ILE A 320 -19.84 -1.70 6.86
N ILE A 321 -21.10 -2.16 6.88
CA ILE A 321 -22.21 -1.47 6.20
C ILE A 321 -23.35 -1.20 7.17
N GLY A 322 -23.68 0.08 7.35
CA GLY A 322 -24.85 0.51 8.11
C GLY A 322 -25.79 1.36 7.26
N VAL A 323 -27.09 1.29 7.52
CA VAL A 323 -28.12 1.93 6.70
C VAL A 323 -29.05 2.79 7.52
N ILE A 324 -29.39 3.94 6.96
CA ILE A 324 -30.53 4.76 7.37
C ILE A 324 -31.51 4.78 6.21
N GLU A 325 -32.70 4.20 6.44
CA GLU A 325 -33.76 4.16 5.44
C GLU A 325 -34.33 5.55 5.14
N GLY A 326 -34.59 5.80 3.84
CA GLY A 326 -35.22 7.02 3.39
C GLY A 326 -36.72 7.08 3.70
N GLU A 327 -37.28 8.27 3.52
CA GLU A 327 -38.73 8.52 3.61
C GLU A 327 -39.22 9.36 2.41
N GLY A 328 -40.44 9.08 1.93
CA GLY A 328 -41.02 9.81 0.82
C GLY A 328 -40.81 9.15 -0.56
N PRO A 329 -41.06 9.90 -1.66
CA PRO A 329 -41.11 9.31 -3.00
C PRO A 329 -39.79 8.77 -3.52
N ASN A 330 -38.66 9.28 -3.03
CA ASN A 330 -37.34 8.89 -3.45
C ASN A 330 -36.61 7.98 -2.41
N ALA A 331 -37.36 7.43 -1.44
CA ALA A 331 -36.83 6.64 -0.35
C ALA A 331 -36.03 5.39 -0.79
N HIS A 332 -36.33 4.86 -2.00
CA HIS A 332 -35.63 3.72 -2.59
C HIS A 332 -34.29 4.11 -3.21
N GLU A 333 -34.09 5.37 -3.58
CA GLU A 333 -32.83 5.86 -4.11
C GLU A 333 -31.75 5.90 -3.01
N THR A 334 -30.53 5.53 -3.35
CA THR A 334 -29.44 5.32 -2.39
C THR A 334 -28.33 6.36 -2.58
N ILE A 335 -27.91 6.98 -1.50
CA ILE A 335 -26.65 7.73 -1.40
C ILE A 335 -25.67 6.84 -0.62
N VAL A 336 -24.52 6.53 -1.21
CA VAL A 336 -23.42 5.81 -0.53
C VAL A 336 -22.44 6.84 0.03
N VAL A 337 -22.07 6.68 1.30
CA VAL A 337 -21.05 7.48 1.97
C VAL A 337 -19.99 6.52 2.49
N GLY A 338 -18.75 6.69 2.05
CA GLY A 338 -17.71 5.72 2.33
C GLY A 338 -16.33 6.29 2.61
N ALA A 339 -15.53 5.47 3.27
CA ALA A 339 -14.09 5.64 3.50
C ALA A 339 -13.49 4.27 3.76
N HIS A 340 -12.21 4.07 3.48
CA HIS A 340 -11.57 2.83 3.90
C HIS A 340 -11.08 2.91 5.35
N TYR A 341 -11.08 1.75 6.03
CA TYR A 341 -10.62 1.66 7.41
C TYR A 341 -9.36 0.81 7.58
N ASP A 342 -8.94 0.11 6.52
CA ASP A 342 -7.65 -0.57 6.48
C ASP A 342 -6.49 0.40 6.23
N HIS A 343 -5.27 -0.03 6.58
CA HIS A 343 -4.05 0.66 6.22
C HIS A 343 -2.89 -0.34 6.10
N LEU A 344 -1.65 0.14 6.08
CA LEU A 344 -0.46 -0.61 5.65
C LEU A 344 0.11 -1.58 6.69
N GLY A 345 -0.36 -1.54 7.96
CA GLY A 345 0.18 -2.38 9.02
C GLY A 345 1.64 -2.05 9.33
N ASP A 346 2.50 -3.02 9.19
CA ASP A 346 3.95 -2.92 9.33
C ASP A 346 4.66 -2.36 8.07
N GLY A 347 3.90 -1.85 7.11
CA GLY A 347 4.44 -1.30 5.88
C GLY A 347 5.03 -2.34 4.92
N ALA A 348 4.61 -3.60 5.01
CA ALA A 348 5.09 -4.65 4.11
C ALA A 348 4.75 -4.41 2.62
N TYR A 349 3.73 -3.58 2.35
CA TYR A 349 3.36 -3.13 1.01
C TYR A 349 2.95 -1.65 1.06
N GLY A 350 3.03 -0.93 -0.05
CA GLY A 350 2.59 0.46 -0.16
C GLY A 350 3.43 1.51 0.59
N SER A 351 4.27 1.10 1.54
CA SER A 351 5.04 1.99 2.41
C SER A 351 6.05 2.85 1.65
N ARG A 352 6.16 4.11 2.07
CA ARG A 352 7.20 5.08 1.66
C ARG A 352 8.26 5.29 2.74
N ALA A 353 8.21 4.51 3.83
CA ALA A 353 9.17 4.55 4.93
C ALA A 353 10.60 4.24 4.45
N ARG A 354 11.58 4.95 5.00
CA ARG A 354 13.01 4.82 4.67
C ARG A 354 13.85 4.57 5.91
N GLY A 355 14.99 3.92 5.71
CA GLY A 355 15.97 3.70 6.79
C GLY A 355 15.37 2.96 7.98
N ASN A 356 15.51 3.50 9.17
CA ASN A 356 15.04 2.94 10.43
C ASN A 356 13.52 2.95 10.63
N GLN A 357 12.77 3.60 9.75
CA GLN A 357 11.30 3.57 9.81
C GLN A 357 10.69 2.32 9.15
N ARG A 358 11.49 1.51 8.44
CA ARG A 358 11.00 0.29 7.80
C ARG A 358 10.58 -0.74 8.84
N GLY A 359 9.38 -1.28 8.68
CA GLY A 359 8.81 -2.28 9.57
C GLY A 359 8.19 -1.71 10.85
N LEU A 360 8.17 -0.37 11.02
CA LEU A 360 7.38 0.27 12.06
C LEU A 360 5.89 0.24 11.69
N ILE A 361 5.04 0.38 12.70
CA ILE A 361 3.59 0.48 12.50
C ILE A 361 3.30 1.76 11.70
N HIS A 362 2.47 1.62 10.68
CA HIS A 362 1.89 2.73 9.92
C HIS A 362 0.48 2.93 10.47
N ASN A 363 0.31 3.94 11.33
CA ASN A 363 -0.96 4.18 11.99
C ASN A 363 -2.04 4.71 11.05
N GLY A 364 -1.65 5.43 9.98
CA GLY A 364 -2.58 5.92 8.98
C GLY A 364 -3.65 6.82 9.59
N ALA A 365 -3.19 7.89 10.27
CA ALA A 365 -4.11 8.79 10.96
C ALA A 365 -4.90 9.63 9.96
N ASP A 366 -4.20 10.28 9.02
CA ASP A 366 -4.87 10.97 7.91
C ASP A 366 -5.39 9.94 6.90
N ASP A 367 -4.59 8.95 6.58
CA ASP A 367 -4.88 7.86 5.64
C ASP A 367 -5.16 6.52 6.38
N ASN A 368 -6.41 6.14 6.72
CA ASN A 368 -7.62 6.94 6.52
C ASN A 368 -8.51 6.85 7.76
N ALA A 369 -7.91 7.04 8.98
CA ALA A 369 -8.71 7.12 10.19
C ALA A 369 -9.63 8.37 10.17
N THR A 370 -9.17 9.47 9.55
CA THR A 370 -9.98 10.70 9.42
C THR A 370 -11.23 10.48 8.59
N GLY A 371 -11.13 9.82 7.43
CA GLY A 371 -12.28 9.51 6.58
C GLY A 371 -13.23 8.52 7.25
N THR A 372 -12.70 7.49 7.90
CA THR A 372 -13.51 6.52 8.67
C THR A 372 -14.28 7.21 9.79
N ALA A 373 -13.66 8.11 10.55
CA ALA A 373 -14.30 8.89 11.60
C ALA A 373 -15.39 9.81 11.03
N ALA A 374 -15.19 10.38 9.83
CA ALA A 374 -16.21 11.18 9.15
C ALA A 374 -17.46 10.37 8.80
N VAL A 375 -17.28 9.17 8.25
CA VAL A 375 -18.40 8.25 7.95
C VAL A 375 -19.18 7.92 9.21
N MET A 376 -18.46 7.58 10.31
CA MET A 376 -19.07 7.28 11.61
C MET A 376 -19.82 8.47 12.20
N GLU A 377 -19.26 9.68 12.13
CA GLU A 377 -19.90 10.89 12.67
C GLU A 377 -21.14 11.29 11.85
N LEU A 378 -21.07 11.25 10.52
CA LEU A 378 -22.23 11.49 9.67
C LEU A 378 -23.35 10.47 9.93
N ALA A 379 -23.01 9.21 10.12
CA ALA A 379 -23.96 8.16 10.49
C ALA A 379 -24.69 8.51 11.80
N ARG A 380 -23.97 8.93 12.84
CA ARG A 380 -24.56 9.37 14.12
C ARG A 380 -25.47 10.58 13.94
N ARG A 381 -25.03 11.59 13.18
CA ARG A 381 -25.78 12.83 12.97
C ARG A 381 -27.09 12.58 12.22
N PHE A 382 -27.05 11.83 11.12
CA PHE A 382 -28.24 11.51 10.34
C PHE A 382 -29.21 10.61 11.11
N ALA A 383 -28.71 9.67 11.91
CA ALA A 383 -29.54 8.81 12.76
C ALA A 383 -30.22 9.56 13.91
N ALA A 384 -29.59 10.61 14.43
CA ALA A 384 -30.15 11.43 15.52
C ALA A 384 -31.27 12.40 15.06
N ARG A 385 -31.54 12.49 13.77
CA ARG A 385 -32.57 13.42 13.23
C ARG A 385 -33.98 12.91 13.49
N ASP A 386 -34.89 13.82 13.84
CA ASP A 386 -36.30 13.51 14.01
C ASP A 386 -36.99 13.03 12.72
N LYS A 387 -36.49 13.47 11.57
CA LYS A 387 -37.01 13.10 10.26
C LYS A 387 -35.99 12.29 9.48
N LYS A 388 -36.46 11.24 8.85
CA LYS A 388 -35.63 10.44 7.94
C LYS A 388 -35.22 11.25 6.71
N PRO A 389 -34.09 10.96 6.10
CA PRO A 389 -33.66 11.60 4.85
C PRO A 389 -34.60 11.22 3.70
N GLY A 390 -34.70 12.07 2.68
CA GLY A 390 -35.56 11.84 1.51
C GLY A 390 -35.06 10.67 0.62
N ARG A 391 -33.84 10.22 0.82
CA ARG A 391 -33.20 9.05 0.16
C ARG A 391 -32.58 8.17 1.20
N ARG A 392 -32.47 6.87 0.94
CA ARG A 392 -31.66 5.94 1.75
C ARG A 392 -30.21 6.38 1.78
N ILE A 393 -29.57 6.30 2.94
CA ILE A 393 -28.13 6.52 3.08
C ILE A 393 -27.49 5.22 3.54
N VAL A 394 -26.47 4.77 2.79
CA VAL A 394 -25.65 3.60 3.09
C VAL A 394 -24.26 4.10 3.48
N PHE A 395 -23.91 3.89 4.75
CA PHE A 395 -22.60 4.21 5.30
C PHE A 395 -21.72 2.98 5.23
N ILE A 396 -20.57 3.10 4.56
CA ILE A 396 -19.66 1.97 4.33
C ILE A 396 -18.25 2.34 4.78
N CYS A 397 -17.68 1.54 5.69
CA CYS A 397 -16.25 1.52 5.89
C CYS A 397 -15.67 0.37 5.07
N PHE A 398 -14.94 0.70 4.01
CA PHE A 398 -14.35 -0.27 3.07
C PHE A 398 -13.09 -0.89 3.66
N THR A 399 -12.80 -2.11 3.27
CA THR A 399 -11.55 -2.82 3.58
C THR A 399 -10.71 -3.03 2.33
N ALA A 400 -9.41 -3.29 2.54
CA ALA A 400 -8.47 -3.63 1.47
C ALA A 400 -8.44 -2.60 0.31
N GLU A 401 -8.60 -1.32 0.61
CA GLU A 401 -8.38 -0.22 -0.31
C GLU A 401 -6.92 -0.22 -0.76
N GLU A 402 -5.99 -0.27 0.19
CA GLU A 402 -4.53 -0.29 0.03
C GLU A 402 -4.02 -1.50 -0.79
N MET A 403 -4.86 -2.50 -0.95
CA MET A 403 -4.60 -3.68 -1.78
C MET A 403 -5.17 -3.54 -3.19
N GLY A 404 -5.70 -2.36 -3.57
CA GLY A 404 -6.23 -2.03 -4.89
C GLY A 404 -7.75 -1.88 -4.94
N LEU A 405 -8.35 -1.18 -3.99
CA LEU A 405 -9.78 -0.84 -3.93
C LEU A 405 -10.68 -2.08 -3.83
N LEU A 406 -10.18 -3.17 -3.20
CA LEU A 406 -10.86 -4.47 -3.29
C LEU A 406 -12.21 -4.47 -2.58
N GLY A 407 -12.35 -3.75 -1.45
CA GLY A 407 -13.61 -3.61 -0.74
C GLY A 407 -14.68 -2.89 -1.55
N ALA A 408 -14.33 -1.75 -2.13
CA ALA A 408 -15.27 -0.99 -2.97
C ALA A 408 -15.62 -1.74 -4.26
N ARG A 409 -14.64 -2.45 -4.89
CA ARG A 409 -14.91 -3.33 -6.05
C ARG A 409 -15.87 -4.45 -5.69
N HIS A 410 -15.65 -5.11 -4.54
CA HIS A 410 -16.54 -6.15 -4.08
C HIS A 410 -17.96 -5.63 -3.85
N TYR A 411 -18.10 -4.44 -3.25
CA TYR A 411 -19.41 -3.83 -3.03
C TYR A 411 -20.16 -3.52 -4.32
N VAL A 412 -19.51 -2.91 -5.32
CA VAL A 412 -20.21 -2.60 -6.59
C VAL A 412 -20.52 -3.83 -7.44
N GLU A 413 -19.88 -4.96 -7.16
CA GLU A 413 -20.19 -6.26 -7.78
C GLU A 413 -21.26 -7.04 -7.01
N ASN A 414 -21.36 -6.81 -5.70
CA ASN A 414 -22.30 -7.49 -4.78
C ASN A 414 -23.00 -6.47 -3.88
N PRO A 415 -23.74 -5.50 -4.43
CA PRO A 415 -24.31 -4.40 -3.65
C PRO A 415 -25.45 -4.90 -2.75
N THR A 416 -25.57 -4.28 -1.56
CA THR A 416 -26.66 -4.59 -0.61
C THR A 416 -28.04 -4.13 -1.09
N PHE A 417 -28.08 -3.15 -1.99
CA PHE A 417 -29.29 -2.66 -2.68
C PHE A 417 -29.00 -2.59 -4.17
N PRO A 418 -30.03 -2.61 -5.05
CA PRO A 418 -29.83 -2.50 -6.49
C PRO A 418 -28.91 -1.33 -6.83
N LEU A 419 -27.82 -1.60 -7.54
CA LEU A 419 -26.80 -0.59 -7.84
C LEU A 419 -27.36 0.54 -8.71
N GLU A 420 -28.34 0.24 -9.53
CA GLU A 420 -29.07 1.20 -10.36
C GLU A 420 -29.86 2.24 -9.54
N ASP A 421 -30.17 1.95 -8.27
CA ASP A 421 -30.81 2.89 -7.35
C ASP A 421 -29.80 3.82 -6.69
N THR A 422 -28.51 3.57 -6.84
CA THR A 422 -27.46 4.45 -6.29
C THR A 422 -27.37 5.73 -7.11
N VAL A 423 -27.64 6.86 -6.48
CA VAL A 423 -27.71 8.18 -7.14
C VAL A 423 -26.43 9.00 -6.94
N ALA A 424 -25.68 8.71 -5.88
CA ALA A 424 -24.41 9.35 -5.59
C ALA A 424 -23.54 8.46 -4.68
N MET A 425 -22.23 8.58 -4.82
CA MET A 425 -21.24 8.07 -3.87
C MET A 425 -20.34 9.21 -3.40
N ILE A 426 -20.20 9.36 -2.08
CA ILE A 426 -19.35 10.35 -1.42
C ILE A 426 -18.24 9.58 -0.71
N ASN A 427 -16.99 9.83 -1.08
CA ASN A 427 -15.81 9.18 -0.53
C ASN A 427 -15.00 10.17 0.28
N PHE A 428 -14.54 9.73 1.44
CA PHE A 428 -13.57 10.46 2.25
C PHE A 428 -12.25 9.70 2.28
N ASP A 429 -11.17 10.43 2.04
CA ASP A 429 -9.85 9.89 2.19
C ASP A 429 -8.88 11.05 2.39
N MET A 430 -8.15 11.02 3.52
CA MET A 430 -7.23 12.07 3.96
C MET A 430 -7.91 13.45 4.09
N ILE A 431 -8.74 13.63 5.11
CA ILE A 431 -9.43 14.89 5.39
C ILE A 431 -8.93 15.61 6.66
N GLY A 432 -7.85 15.12 7.26
CA GLY A 432 -7.30 15.61 8.53
C GLY A 432 -6.26 16.72 8.41
N TRP A 433 -6.08 17.31 7.22
CA TRP A 433 -5.10 18.37 7.02
C TRP A 433 -5.67 19.54 6.20
N LEU A 434 -6.72 20.17 6.74
CA LEU A 434 -7.34 21.34 6.10
C LEU A 434 -6.42 22.57 6.24
N ARG A 435 -5.75 22.97 5.15
CA ARG A 435 -4.87 24.14 5.08
C ARG A 435 -5.51 25.24 4.27
N ASP A 436 -5.45 26.47 4.77
CA ASP A 436 -5.96 27.66 4.08
C ASP A 436 -7.43 27.50 3.62
N ASP A 437 -8.20 26.69 4.36
CA ASP A 437 -9.58 26.32 4.01
C ASP A 437 -9.73 25.71 2.59
N GLU A 438 -8.68 25.09 2.05
CA GLU A 438 -8.72 24.48 0.72
C GLU A 438 -9.22 23.04 0.79
N LEU A 439 -10.32 22.76 0.11
CA LEU A 439 -10.91 21.42 -0.01
C LEU A 439 -10.91 20.97 -1.45
N THR A 440 -10.36 19.81 -1.73
CA THR A 440 -10.33 19.22 -3.07
C THR A 440 -11.50 18.26 -3.26
N LEU A 441 -12.26 18.47 -4.33
CA LEU A 441 -13.40 17.66 -4.73
C LEU A 441 -13.10 16.99 -6.07
N TYR A 442 -12.55 15.77 -6.02
CA TYR A 442 -12.46 14.96 -7.24
C TYR A 442 -13.83 14.41 -7.63
N GLY A 443 -14.04 14.12 -8.90
CA GLY A 443 -15.33 13.63 -9.39
C GLY A 443 -16.47 14.67 -9.39
N TRP A 444 -16.19 15.92 -9.02
CA TRP A 444 -17.17 17.02 -8.99
C TRP A 444 -17.99 17.17 -10.27
N ASN A 445 -17.44 16.77 -11.40
CA ASN A 445 -18.02 16.84 -12.73
C ASN A 445 -18.63 15.51 -13.21
N THR A 446 -18.75 14.51 -12.33
CA THR A 446 -19.41 13.25 -12.66
C THR A 446 -20.93 13.40 -12.79
N SER A 447 -21.49 14.47 -12.23
CA SER A 447 -22.87 14.90 -12.47
C SER A 447 -22.93 16.40 -12.73
N ALA A 448 -23.69 16.80 -13.72
CA ALA A 448 -23.94 18.24 -14.02
C ALA A 448 -24.60 19.00 -12.87
N GLN A 449 -25.19 18.29 -11.91
CA GLN A 449 -25.86 18.92 -10.75
C GLN A 449 -24.88 19.19 -9.61
N PHE A 450 -23.76 18.45 -9.50
CA PHE A 450 -22.86 18.48 -8.35
C PHE A 450 -22.27 19.85 -8.10
N ASP A 451 -21.82 20.53 -9.15
CA ASP A 451 -21.21 21.86 -9.01
C ASP A 451 -22.12 22.85 -8.26
N LYS A 452 -23.40 22.92 -8.64
CA LYS A 452 -24.40 23.79 -7.97
C LYS A 452 -24.67 23.36 -6.52
N LEU A 453 -24.70 22.04 -6.27
CA LEU A 453 -24.93 21.51 -4.92
C LEU A 453 -23.74 21.78 -4.00
N PHE A 454 -22.52 21.67 -4.51
CA PHE A 454 -21.30 22.01 -3.77
C PHE A 454 -21.23 23.49 -3.40
N GLU A 455 -21.50 24.38 -4.35
CA GLU A 455 -21.53 25.83 -4.07
C GLU A 455 -22.63 26.20 -3.08
N ALA A 456 -23.81 25.60 -3.22
CA ALA A 456 -24.92 25.84 -2.28
C ALA A 456 -24.58 25.34 -0.86
N ALA A 457 -23.93 24.20 -0.73
CA ALA A 457 -23.45 23.67 0.54
C ALA A 457 -22.35 24.54 1.18
N ASN A 458 -21.56 25.24 0.38
CA ASN A 458 -20.43 26.04 0.84
C ASN A 458 -20.80 27.42 1.37
N THR A 459 -22.08 27.82 1.28
CA THR A 459 -22.54 29.19 1.61
C THR A 459 -22.13 29.64 3.01
N ASP A 460 -22.16 28.72 3.99
CA ASP A 460 -21.87 29.01 5.39
C ASP A 460 -20.44 28.67 5.82
N PHE A 461 -19.66 27.97 4.98
CA PHE A 461 -18.34 27.46 5.34
C PHE A 461 -17.16 28.25 4.77
N ASN A 462 -17.37 28.94 3.65
CA ASN A 462 -16.34 29.73 2.95
C ASN A 462 -15.07 28.93 2.60
N LEU A 463 -15.21 27.64 2.27
CA LEU A 463 -14.09 26.82 1.83
C LEU A 463 -13.66 27.21 0.41
N THR A 464 -12.38 27.13 0.14
CA THR A 464 -11.83 27.24 -1.21
C THR A 464 -11.94 25.88 -1.90
N LEU A 465 -12.98 25.68 -2.71
CA LEU A 465 -13.22 24.41 -3.40
C LEU A 465 -12.28 24.24 -4.59
N LYS A 466 -11.31 23.33 -4.49
CA LYS A 466 -10.45 22.89 -5.60
C LYS A 466 -11.18 21.81 -6.38
N LYS A 467 -11.42 22.06 -7.66
CA LYS A 467 -12.18 21.19 -8.56
C LYS A 467 -11.29 20.75 -9.73
N PRO A 468 -10.46 19.70 -9.59
CA PRO A 468 -9.58 19.24 -10.67
C PRO A 468 -10.38 18.75 -11.88
N GLU A 469 -10.09 19.28 -13.07
CA GLU A 469 -10.74 18.84 -14.31
C GLU A 469 -10.23 17.48 -14.81
N ALA A 470 -8.99 17.13 -14.47
CA ALA A 470 -8.33 15.91 -14.90
C ALA A 470 -7.84 15.12 -13.71
N GLY A 471 -8.10 13.81 -13.75
CA GLY A 471 -7.76 12.90 -12.66
C GLY A 471 -8.90 12.79 -11.65
N PHE A 472 -9.07 11.59 -11.15
CA PHE A 472 -10.08 11.30 -10.13
C PHE A 472 -9.48 11.15 -8.74
N GLY A 473 -8.13 11.22 -8.58
CA GLY A 473 -7.50 10.65 -7.41
C GLY A 473 -7.57 9.13 -7.44
N GLY A 474 -6.98 8.48 -6.46
CA GLY A 474 -7.02 7.03 -6.33
C GLY A 474 -7.65 6.69 -4.99
N SER A 475 -8.93 6.31 -4.94
CA SER A 475 -9.60 5.84 -3.74
C SER A 475 -10.93 5.13 -4.08
N ASP A 476 -11.72 4.73 -3.08
CA ASP A 476 -12.91 3.86 -3.18
C ASP A 476 -14.06 4.36 -4.06
N HIS A 477 -14.06 5.63 -4.46
CA HIS A 477 -15.05 6.15 -5.42
C HIS A 477 -14.83 5.63 -6.86
N LEU A 478 -13.61 5.15 -7.21
CA LEU A 478 -13.29 4.74 -8.58
C LEU A 478 -14.13 3.55 -9.06
N PRO A 479 -14.37 2.47 -8.30
CA PRO A 479 -15.28 1.41 -8.73
C PRO A 479 -16.70 1.89 -9.04
N PHE A 480 -17.20 2.89 -8.32
CA PHE A 480 -18.51 3.51 -8.60
C PHE A 480 -18.45 4.35 -9.88
N ASN A 481 -17.35 5.05 -10.11
CA ASN A 481 -17.12 5.77 -11.36
C ASN A 481 -17.11 4.83 -12.57
N ASP A 482 -16.49 3.65 -12.46
CA ASP A 482 -16.47 2.63 -13.50
C ASP A 482 -17.89 2.10 -13.83
N LYS A 483 -18.78 2.09 -12.84
CA LYS A 483 -20.21 1.76 -13.00
C LYS A 483 -21.06 2.96 -13.44
N LYS A 484 -20.45 4.12 -13.72
CA LYS A 484 -21.13 5.36 -14.12
C LYS A 484 -22.13 5.88 -13.08
N ILE A 485 -21.76 5.77 -11.82
CA ILE A 485 -22.50 6.36 -10.71
C ILE A 485 -21.88 7.74 -10.41
N PRO A 486 -22.69 8.81 -10.28
CA PRO A 486 -22.19 10.10 -9.82
C PRO A 486 -21.41 9.94 -8.51
N ASN A 487 -20.20 10.47 -8.46
CA ASN A 487 -19.35 10.30 -7.28
C ASN A 487 -18.50 11.53 -7.02
N THR A 488 -18.11 11.69 -5.77
CA THR A 488 -17.12 12.69 -5.35
C THR A 488 -16.17 12.08 -4.34
N PHE A 489 -14.91 12.47 -4.43
CA PHE A 489 -13.86 12.14 -3.49
C PHE A 489 -13.38 13.44 -2.81
N ILE A 490 -13.62 13.54 -1.52
CA ILE A 490 -13.33 14.67 -0.65
C ILE A 490 -11.98 14.46 -0.01
N HIS A 491 -11.06 15.42 -0.18
CA HIS A 491 -9.67 15.28 0.15
C HIS A 491 -9.02 16.63 0.48
N THR A 492 -8.14 16.70 1.48
CA THR A 492 -7.44 17.93 1.89
C THR A 492 -6.03 18.08 1.33
N GLY A 493 -5.57 17.12 0.54
CA GLY A 493 -4.26 17.11 -0.11
C GLY A 493 -3.29 16.10 0.53
N LEU A 494 -2.31 15.66 -0.25
CA LEU A 494 -1.28 14.74 0.25
C LEU A 494 -0.35 15.46 1.24
N THR A 495 0.04 14.73 2.27
CA THR A 495 1.02 15.15 3.28
C THR A 495 2.39 14.52 3.01
N ASP A 496 3.44 15.08 3.60
CA ASP A 496 4.77 14.47 3.53
C ASP A 496 4.84 13.15 4.32
N THR A 497 3.90 12.95 5.26
CA THR A 497 3.76 11.75 6.09
C THR A 497 3.00 10.61 5.42
N TYR A 498 2.39 10.88 4.25
CA TYR A 498 1.60 9.89 3.50
C TYR A 498 2.35 8.57 3.30
N HIS A 499 1.73 7.46 3.74
CA HIS A 499 2.28 6.11 3.68
C HIS A 499 3.61 5.93 4.46
N THR A 500 3.81 6.68 5.53
CA THR A 500 4.94 6.53 6.45
C THR A 500 4.45 6.33 7.89
N PRO A 501 5.30 5.81 8.80
CA PRO A 501 4.96 5.74 10.24
C PRO A 501 4.70 7.09 10.90
N ASP A 502 5.06 8.20 10.24
CA ASP A 502 4.85 9.56 10.76
C ASP A 502 3.42 10.08 10.49
N ASP A 503 2.58 9.32 9.75
CA ASP A 503 1.14 9.59 9.64
C ASP A 503 0.42 9.15 10.91
N ASP A 504 0.54 9.98 11.94
CA ASP A 504 0.09 9.71 13.29
C ASP A 504 -0.91 10.77 13.78
N PHE A 505 -1.71 10.43 14.78
CA PHE A 505 -2.75 11.30 15.35
C PHE A 505 -2.25 12.71 15.69
N ALA A 506 -1.01 12.84 16.16
CA ALA A 506 -0.40 14.13 16.49
C ALA A 506 -0.32 15.13 15.31
N THR A 507 -0.44 14.66 14.08
CA THR A 507 -0.39 15.50 12.86
C THR A 507 -1.75 15.99 12.39
N ILE A 508 -2.86 15.55 13.02
CA ILE A 508 -4.22 15.76 12.53
C ILE A 508 -4.83 17.07 13.03
N ASP A 509 -5.39 17.83 12.08
CA ASP A 509 -6.29 18.97 12.35
C ASP A 509 -7.73 18.48 12.53
N CYS A 510 -8.08 18.09 13.75
CA CYS A 510 -9.42 17.59 14.08
C CYS A 510 -10.51 18.66 13.89
N GLU A 511 -10.22 19.95 14.10
CA GLU A 511 -11.19 21.03 13.87
C GLU A 511 -11.44 21.21 12.37
N GLY A 512 -10.41 21.17 11.55
CA GLY A 512 -10.51 21.15 10.09
C GLY A 512 -11.29 19.94 9.57
N ALA A 513 -11.02 18.75 10.10
CA ALA A 513 -11.78 17.54 9.76
C ALA A 513 -13.27 17.69 10.07
N VAL A 514 -13.62 18.23 11.23
CA VAL A 514 -15.04 18.52 11.58
C VAL A 514 -15.64 19.54 10.63
N LYS A 515 -14.90 20.58 10.22
CA LYS A 515 -15.38 21.55 9.23
C LYS A 515 -15.68 20.91 7.87
N VAL A 516 -14.86 19.95 7.44
CA VAL A 516 -15.10 19.15 6.21
C VAL A 516 -16.35 18.28 6.37
N ILE A 517 -16.55 17.67 7.55
CA ILE A 517 -17.73 16.86 7.86
C ILE A 517 -18.99 17.73 7.83
N ASP A 518 -18.97 18.92 8.45
CA ASP A 518 -20.08 19.87 8.47
C ASP A 518 -20.48 20.32 7.05
N TYR A 519 -19.49 20.67 6.23
CA TYR A 519 -19.69 20.97 4.81
C TYR A 519 -20.31 19.81 4.05
N THR A 520 -19.80 18.59 4.28
CA THR A 520 -20.32 17.41 3.58
C THR A 520 -21.72 17.05 4.04
N GLU A 521 -22.06 17.24 5.33
CA GLU A 521 -23.43 17.09 5.82
C GLU A 521 -24.40 18.03 5.07
N ALA A 522 -24.02 19.30 4.88
CA ALA A 522 -24.80 20.25 4.11
C ALA A 522 -24.96 19.82 2.63
N PHE A 523 -23.91 19.28 2.01
CA PHE A 523 -23.99 18.70 0.66
C PHE A 523 -24.92 17.48 0.60
N MET A 524 -24.85 16.58 1.58
CA MET A 524 -25.74 15.42 1.70
C MET A 524 -27.21 15.87 1.88
N ASP A 525 -27.47 16.91 2.65
CA ASP A 525 -28.81 17.48 2.79
C ASP A 525 -29.38 17.98 1.46
N GLN A 526 -28.56 18.63 0.63
CA GLN A 526 -28.93 18.99 -0.73
C GLN A 526 -29.29 17.77 -1.58
N LEU A 527 -28.45 16.71 -1.51
CA LEU A 527 -28.67 15.46 -2.24
C LEU A 527 -29.93 14.72 -1.77
N CYS A 528 -30.18 14.66 -0.46
CA CYS A 528 -31.37 14.01 0.11
C CYS A 528 -32.67 14.71 -0.31
N ASN A 529 -32.65 16.04 -0.46
CA ASN A 529 -33.83 16.84 -0.67
C ASN A 529 -34.08 17.27 -2.14
N THR A 530 -33.07 17.09 -3.03
CA THR A 530 -33.27 17.43 -4.45
C THR A 530 -34.29 16.49 -5.11
N PRO A 531 -35.37 17.04 -5.76
CA PRO A 531 -36.36 16.17 -6.41
C PRO A 531 -35.80 15.42 -7.62
N LYS A 532 -34.86 16.04 -8.31
CA LYS A 532 -34.26 15.47 -9.51
C LYS A 532 -33.09 14.57 -9.15
N ARG A 533 -33.16 13.33 -9.59
CA ARG A 533 -32.06 12.37 -9.45
C ARG A 533 -30.80 12.89 -10.11
N PRO A 534 -29.62 12.92 -9.42
CA PRO A 534 -28.34 13.13 -10.06
C PRO A 534 -28.10 12.08 -11.15
N SER A 535 -27.64 12.51 -12.30
CA SER A 535 -27.31 11.62 -13.42
C SER A 535 -25.83 11.72 -13.76
N TYR A 536 -25.22 10.58 -14.08
CA TYR A 536 -23.83 10.57 -14.50
C TYR A 536 -23.66 11.22 -15.87
N SER A 537 -22.79 12.20 -15.95
CA SER A 537 -22.56 12.99 -17.18
C SER A 537 -21.07 13.14 -17.52
N TYR A 538 -20.17 12.46 -16.79
CA TYR A 538 -18.74 12.58 -17.06
C TYR A 538 -18.35 11.93 -18.38
N THR A 539 -17.74 12.71 -19.24
CA THR A 539 -17.31 12.29 -20.57
C THR A 539 -15.77 12.15 -20.70
N GLY A 540 -15.08 12.17 -19.56
CA GLY A 540 -13.62 12.12 -19.49
C GLY A 540 -12.96 13.50 -19.62
N PRO A 541 -11.66 13.64 -19.39
CA PRO A 541 -10.93 14.88 -19.59
C PRO A 541 -11.01 15.28 -21.06
N PHE A 542 -11.14 16.59 -21.30
CA PHE A 542 -11.10 17.11 -22.67
C PHE A 542 -9.72 16.83 -23.28
N ARG A 543 -9.68 16.10 -24.37
CA ARG A 543 -8.43 15.71 -25.05
C ARG A 543 -8.51 16.01 -26.53
N LEU A 544 -7.45 16.59 -27.08
CA LEU A 544 -7.30 16.77 -28.51
C LEU A 544 -7.15 15.43 -29.26
N GLY A 545 -6.62 14.42 -28.58
CA GLY A 545 -6.42 13.08 -29.12
C GLY A 545 -5.11 12.93 -29.90
N ILE A 546 -4.05 13.60 -29.46
CA ILE A 546 -2.69 13.45 -29.99
C ILE A 546 -1.70 13.07 -28.90
N ASN A 547 -0.67 12.33 -29.28
CA ASN A 547 0.57 12.28 -28.52
C ASN A 547 1.61 13.14 -29.21
N VAL A 548 2.46 13.80 -28.43
CA VAL A 548 3.53 14.65 -28.95
C VAL A 548 4.87 14.30 -28.30
N ALA A 549 5.94 14.46 -29.05
CA ALA A 549 7.31 14.43 -28.56
C ALA A 549 8.01 15.75 -28.89
N THR A 550 9.08 16.07 -28.20
CA THR A 550 9.98 17.15 -28.59
C THR A 550 10.97 16.57 -29.59
N ASN A 551 11.11 17.20 -30.75
CA ASN A 551 12.07 16.82 -31.77
C ASN A 551 13.47 17.40 -31.48
N GLU A 552 14.45 17.14 -32.35
CA GLU A 552 15.85 17.62 -32.23
C GLU A 552 15.95 19.14 -32.24
N ASP A 553 15.00 19.84 -32.86
CA ASP A 553 14.92 21.31 -32.91
C ASP A 553 14.14 21.91 -31.73
N GLU A 554 13.90 21.16 -30.67
CA GLU A 554 13.10 21.56 -29.51
C GLU A 554 11.65 21.94 -29.82
N GLN A 555 11.08 21.46 -30.94
CA GLN A 555 9.70 21.72 -31.36
C GLN A 555 8.79 20.51 -31.04
N LEU A 556 7.48 20.76 -30.83
CA LEU A 556 6.51 19.72 -30.58
C LEU A 556 6.08 19.01 -31.87
N SER A 557 6.47 17.76 -32.04
CA SER A 557 6.03 16.87 -33.11
C SER A 557 4.92 15.93 -32.67
N ILE A 558 3.88 15.79 -33.47
CA ILE A 558 2.78 14.84 -33.22
C ILE A 558 3.27 13.43 -33.55
N THR A 559 3.33 12.55 -32.58
CA THR A 559 3.78 11.15 -32.78
C THR A 559 2.63 10.23 -33.16
N THR A 560 1.43 10.48 -32.62
CA THR A 560 0.23 9.70 -32.97
C THR A 560 -1.02 10.59 -32.91
N VAL A 561 -2.02 10.24 -33.72
CA VAL A 561 -3.36 10.82 -33.69
C VAL A 561 -4.39 9.71 -33.46
N ALA A 562 -5.19 9.85 -32.42
CA ALA A 562 -6.20 8.86 -32.06
C ALA A 562 -7.36 8.88 -33.05
N THR A 563 -7.87 7.70 -33.39
CA THR A 563 -9.03 7.55 -34.29
C THR A 563 -10.27 8.22 -33.70
N LYS A 564 -11.03 8.90 -34.56
CA LYS A 564 -12.27 9.65 -34.19
C LYS A 564 -12.04 10.75 -33.16
N SER A 565 -10.80 11.22 -33.02
CA SER A 565 -10.46 12.34 -32.11
C SER A 565 -10.71 13.71 -32.78
N ILE A 566 -10.73 14.75 -31.94
CA ILE A 566 -10.80 16.14 -32.41
C ILE A 566 -9.68 16.43 -33.40
N ALA A 567 -8.46 15.98 -33.09
CA ALA A 567 -7.30 16.16 -33.96
C ALA A 567 -7.46 15.49 -35.32
N GLN A 568 -7.94 14.25 -35.35
CA GLN A 568 -8.17 13.52 -36.60
C GLN A 568 -9.25 14.21 -37.44
N LEU A 569 -10.37 14.58 -36.82
CA LEU A 569 -11.47 15.30 -37.50
C LEU A 569 -11.04 16.65 -38.03
N ALA A 570 -10.16 17.34 -37.33
CA ALA A 570 -9.56 18.61 -37.78
C ALA A 570 -8.53 18.44 -38.89
N GLY A 571 -8.00 17.22 -39.12
CA GLY A 571 -7.00 16.94 -40.15
C GLY A 571 -5.55 17.01 -39.69
N LEU A 572 -5.29 17.03 -38.37
CA LEU A 572 -3.94 16.84 -37.80
C LEU A 572 -3.46 15.40 -38.08
N LYS A 573 -2.17 15.23 -38.33
CA LYS A 573 -1.57 13.94 -38.69
C LYS A 573 -0.35 13.65 -37.79
N ALA A 574 0.06 12.39 -37.77
CA ALA A 574 1.39 12.05 -37.26
C ALA A 574 2.45 12.74 -38.11
N ASP A 575 3.57 13.03 -37.50
CA ASP A 575 4.72 13.76 -38.02
C ASP A 575 4.50 15.27 -38.32
N ASP A 576 3.29 15.80 -38.05
CA ASP A 576 3.10 17.26 -38.03
C ASP A 576 3.89 17.87 -36.86
N VAL A 577 4.67 18.91 -37.16
CA VAL A 577 5.35 19.74 -36.18
C VAL A 577 4.50 20.97 -35.87
N ILE A 578 4.06 21.13 -34.62
CA ILE A 578 3.23 22.26 -34.19
C ILE A 578 4.12 23.51 -34.10
N LEU A 579 3.90 24.48 -35.01
CA LEU A 579 4.63 25.73 -35.02
C LEU A 579 3.93 26.80 -34.18
N LYS A 580 2.58 26.92 -34.31
CA LYS A 580 1.80 27.89 -33.56
C LYS A 580 0.42 27.34 -33.23
N TRP A 581 -0.10 27.76 -32.10
CA TRP A 581 -1.48 27.53 -31.65
C TRP A 581 -2.18 28.90 -31.50
N GLY A 582 -3.02 29.26 -32.46
CA GLY A 582 -3.40 30.66 -32.64
C GLY A 582 -2.15 31.50 -32.94
N ASP A 583 -1.96 32.54 -32.15
CA ASP A 583 -0.80 33.42 -32.25
C ASP A 583 0.40 32.99 -31.38
N GLU A 584 0.25 31.91 -30.58
CA GLU A 584 1.20 31.49 -29.55
C GLU A 584 2.11 30.37 -30.04
N GLU A 585 3.43 30.49 -29.83
CA GLU A 585 4.42 29.43 -30.04
C GLU A 585 4.47 28.53 -28.79
N LEU A 586 4.41 27.21 -29.00
CA LEU A 586 4.44 26.23 -27.92
C LEU A 586 5.86 25.64 -27.79
N LYS A 587 6.38 25.64 -26.54
CA LYS A 587 7.73 25.14 -26.27
C LYS A 587 7.75 23.70 -25.76
N ASN A 588 6.66 23.24 -25.16
CA ASN A 588 6.62 21.94 -24.48
C ASN A 588 5.18 21.42 -24.33
N ARG A 589 5.07 20.17 -23.87
CA ARG A 589 3.77 19.50 -23.62
C ARG A 589 2.89 20.25 -22.62
N ARG A 590 3.47 21.01 -21.69
CA ARG A 590 2.72 21.77 -20.68
C ARG A 590 2.01 22.95 -21.33
N ASP A 591 2.70 23.64 -22.25
CA ASP A 591 2.10 24.74 -23.03
C ASP A 591 0.93 24.22 -23.86
N LEU A 592 1.11 23.10 -24.56
CA LEU A 592 0.05 22.49 -25.35
C LEU A 592 -1.20 22.15 -24.48
N ARG A 593 -1.00 21.55 -23.31
CA ARG A 593 -2.11 21.27 -22.39
C ARG A 593 -2.79 22.53 -21.91
N ARG A 594 -2.04 23.59 -21.63
CA ARG A 594 -2.56 24.88 -21.18
C ARG A 594 -3.46 25.52 -22.25
N VAL A 595 -2.99 25.61 -23.50
CA VAL A 595 -3.77 26.24 -24.59
C VAL A 595 -5.01 25.42 -24.96
N ILE A 596 -4.93 24.08 -24.96
CA ILE A 596 -6.09 23.22 -25.19
C ILE A 596 -7.18 23.45 -24.13
N ARG A 597 -6.81 23.64 -22.85
CA ARG A 597 -7.76 23.93 -21.77
C ARG A 597 -8.37 25.33 -21.91
N ARG A 598 -7.52 26.35 -22.19
CA ARG A 598 -7.95 27.74 -22.35
C ARG A 598 -8.97 27.89 -23.48
N ASP A 599 -8.73 27.21 -24.58
CA ASP A 599 -9.49 27.40 -25.82
C ASP A 599 -10.60 26.36 -26.01
N LYS A 600 -10.88 25.53 -24.98
CA LYS A 600 -12.00 24.58 -25.00
C LYS A 600 -13.32 25.27 -25.38
N GLY A 601 -14.09 24.67 -26.26
CA GLY A 601 -15.35 25.19 -26.77
C GLY A 601 -15.20 26.17 -27.96
N SER A 602 -13.96 26.54 -28.35
CA SER A 602 -13.68 27.46 -29.46
C SER A 602 -13.09 26.74 -30.68
N THR A 603 -12.93 27.49 -31.78
CA THR A 603 -12.16 27.05 -32.94
C THR A 603 -10.85 27.82 -32.96
N VAL A 604 -9.74 27.11 -33.02
CA VAL A 604 -8.39 27.68 -33.04
C VAL A 604 -7.67 27.27 -34.33
N THR A 605 -7.01 28.22 -34.97
CA THR A 605 -6.14 27.93 -36.12
C THR A 605 -4.77 27.47 -35.62
N VAL A 606 -4.39 26.24 -35.94
CA VAL A 606 -3.10 25.66 -35.59
C VAL A 606 -2.24 25.63 -36.81
N LYS A 607 -1.05 26.25 -36.73
CA LYS A 607 -0.04 26.22 -37.77
C LYS A 607 0.89 25.03 -37.53
N VAL A 608 0.97 24.14 -38.49
CA VAL A 608 1.85 22.97 -38.43
C VAL A 608 2.81 22.97 -39.64
N ARG A 609 3.98 22.36 -39.45
CA ARG A 609 4.86 21.97 -40.57
C ARG A 609 4.62 20.49 -40.85
N ARG A 610 4.24 20.20 -42.11
CA ARG A 610 3.99 18.84 -42.59
C ARG A 610 4.97 18.55 -43.76
N GLY A 611 6.01 17.79 -43.50
CA GLY A 611 7.17 17.72 -44.39
C GLY A 611 7.81 19.09 -44.51
N ASP A 612 7.95 19.60 -45.74
CA ASP A 612 8.53 20.94 -46.05
C ASP A 612 7.48 22.05 -46.15
N GLU A 613 6.19 21.75 -45.98
CA GLU A 613 5.10 22.71 -46.15
C GLU A 613 4.51 23.17 -44.80
N GLU A 614 4.17 24.46 -44.71
CA GLU A 614 3.41 25.00 -43.60
C GLU A 614 1.92 24.94 -43.91
N VAL A 615 1.16 24.30 -43.02
CA VAL A 615 -0.28 24.09 -43.16
C VAL A 615 -1.03 24.76 -42.01
N MET A 616 -2.10 25.49 -42.32
CA MET A 616 -3.02 26.06 -41.34
C MET A 616 -4.22 25.15 -41.17
N ILE A 617 -4.47 24.68 -39.94
CA ILE A 617 -5.52 23.73 -39.62
C ILE A 617 -6.45 24.36 -38.59
N ASN A 618 -7.74 24.45 -38.92
CA ASN A 618 -8.75 24.92 -37.98
C ASN A 618 -9.22 23.74 -37.09
N VAL A 619 -8.92 23.83 -35.80
CA VAL A 619 -9.27 22.83 -34.81
C VAL A 619 -10.44 23.34 -33.99
N LYS A 620 -11.61 22.72 -34.18
CA LYS A 620 -12.80 22.98 -33.36
C LYS A 620 -12.67 22.18 -32.07
N LEU A 621 -12.46 22.87 -30.95
CA LEU A 621 -12.20 22.24 -29.64
C LEU A 621 -13.51 21.91 -28.92
N VAL A 622 -14.39 21.17 -29.61
CA VAL A 622 -15.66 20.63 -29.13
C VAL A 622 -15.59 19.10 -29.25
N ARG A 623 -16.16 18.37 -28.31
CA ARG A 623 -16.14 16.91 -28.38
C ARG A 623 -16.97 16.43 -29.58
N PRO A 624 -16.52 15.38 -30.29
CA PRO A 624 -17.33 14.76 -31.32
C PRO A 624 -18.65 14.23 -30.71
N GLY A 625 -19.79 14.72 -31.22
CA GLY A 625 -21.14 14.40 -30.73
C GLY A 625 -21.77 15.43 -29.80
N GLU A 626 -21.04 16.46 -29.34
CA GLU A 626 -21.59 17.59 -28.57
C GLU A 626 -22.02 18.80 -29.49
N GLU A 627 -22.05 18.58 -30.79
CA GLU A 627 -22.24 19.68 -31.77
C GLU A 627 -23.68 20.21 -31.84
N ASP A 628 -24.67 19.51 -31.28
CA ASP A 628 -26.10 19.76 -31.48
C ASP A 628 -26.81 20.39 -30.26
N GLU A 629 -26.12 20.79 -29.20
CA GLU A 629 -26.73 21.34 -27.98
C GLU A 629 -26.46 22.86 -27.75
N ALA A 630 -26.06 23.63 -28.78
CA ALA A 630 -25.77 25.06 -28.67
C ALA A 630 -26.87 25.93 -29.32
#